data_eee2c0e84c6d8b855a243889535d281d
#
_entry.id   eee2c0e84c6d8b855a243889535d281d
#
_cell.length_a   1.000
_cell.length_b   1.000
_cell.length_c   1.000
_cell.angle_alpha   90.00
_cell.angle_beta   90.00
_cell.angle_gamma   90.00
#
_symmetry.space_group_name_H-M   'P 1'
#
loop_
_entity.id
_entity.type
_entity.pdbx_description
1 polymer ?
#
loop_
_entity_poly.entity_id
_entity_poly.type
_entity_poly.pdbx_seq_one_letter_code
_entity_poly.pdbx_strand_id
1 'polypeptide(L)'
;MSSPPSSPSPDFGALLPQNLEQVIQGWLIDDIPSFEVGGLVVGMEEKQAQLFMKSSGVFAGKPFFDQVFAIVGCTVAWQEDVAIEGASQAIAKDDKVCLAIVTGPVRNILRGERTALNTLSRCSGVATLSRAAVDRARSLGWNGHVAGTRKTTPGFRIVEKYGLLCGGAATHRLDLSQMVMLKDNHIWSCGSIAKAVILARTAAGFSQKIEVECQSLAEAIEAATAGADIVMLDNFPPEQLKKDAETFKNQFPNVLVEASGGITSDTMPNYLCEHVDIVSQGKLTQGYPCVDFSLKIIH
;
A
#
# COMPACT_ATOMS: atom_id res chain seq x y z
N MET A 1 9.71 34.23 3.07
CA MET A 1 9.38 33.49 4.29
C MET A 1 9.75 32.04 4.00
N SER A 2 10.76 31.51 4.68
CA SER A 2 11.19 30.12 4.54
C SER A 2 10.08 29.22 5.08
N SER A 3 9.65 28.24 4.28
CA SER A 3 8.73 27.18 4.73
C SER A 3 9.27 26.52 6.00
N PRO A 4 8.44 26.20 7.00
CA PRO A 4 8.92 25.48 8.17
C PRO A 4 9.54 24.15 7.73
N PRO A 5 10.57 23.64 8.43
CA PRO A 5 11.16 22.36 8.12
C PRO A 5 10.05 21.29 8.20
N SER A 6 9.92 20.51 7.14
CA SER A 6 8.99 19.37 7.11
C SER A 6 9.34 18.43 8.27
N SER A 7 8.37 18.09 9.11
CA SER A 7 8.54 17.04 10.11
C SER A 7 9.08 15.77 9.41
N PRO A 8 10.02 15.06 10.04
CA PRO A 8 10.55 13.83 9.45
C PRO A 8 9.38 12.87 9.14
N SER A 9 9.43 12.22 7.98
CA SER A 9 8.44 11.22 7.59
C SER A 9 8.36 10.13 8.68
N PRO A 10 7.16 9.67 9.06
CA PRO A 10 7.03 8.63 10.07
C PRO A 10 7.78 7.36 9.62
N ASP A 11 8.45 6.71 10.56
CA ASP A 11 9.05 5.40 10.32
C ASP A 11 7.95 4.32 10.28
N PHE A 12 7.46 4.04 9.08
CA PHE A 12 6.47 2.97 8.87
C PHE A 12 7.04 1.56 9.09
N GLY A 13 8.36 1.39 9.11
CA GLY A 13 9.02 0.12 9.41
C GLY A 13 8.63 -0.40 10.79
N ALA A 14 8.43 0.51 11.76
CA ALA A 14 7.98 0.18 13.10
C ALA A 14 6.57 -0.45 13.16
N LEU A 15 5.77 -0.35 12.09
CA LEU A 15 4.42 -0.94 12.01
C LEU A 15 4.43 -2.39 11.52
N LEU A 16 5.55 -2.88 11.03
CA LEU A 16 5.63 -4.22 10.45
C LEU A 16 5.41 -5.32 11.50
N PRO A 17 4.75 -6.43 11.14
CA PRO A 17 4.41 -7.47 12.09
C PRO A 17 5.66 -8.24 12.56
N GLN A 18 5.62 -8.77 13.78
CA GLN A 18 6.72 -9.53 14.38
C GLN A 18 7.12 -10.80 13.62
N ASN A 19 6.19 -11.36 12.83
CA ASN A 19 6.46 -12.56 12.03
C ASN A 19 7.01 -12.24 10.62
N LEU A 20 7.46 -11.01 10.37
CA LEU A 20 8.02 -10.61 9.07
C LEU A 20 9.18 -11.51 8.65
N GLU A 21 10.06 -11.88 9.58
CA GLU A 21 11.18 -12.78 9.33
C GLU A 21 10.73 -14.11 8.74
N GLN A 22 9.71 -14.76 9.34
CA GLN A 22 9.19 -16.04 8.85
C GLN A 22 8.57 -15.91 7.46
N VAL A 23 7.89 -14.80 7.18
CA VAL A 23 7.31 -14.52 5.86
C VAL A 23 8.40 -14.43 4.81
N ILE A 24 9.46 -13.66 5.06
CA ILE A 24 10.58 -13.49 4.13
C ILE A 24 11.40 -14.77 3.99
N GLN A 25 11.58 -15.52 5.08
CA GLN A 25 12.22 -16.83 5.02
C GLN A 25 11.46 -17.80 4.10
N GLY A 26 10.11 -17.74 4.11
CA GLY A 26 9.28 -18.49 3.16
C GLY A 26 9.58 -18.12 1.70
N TRP A 27 9.74 -16.85 1.38
CA TRP A 27 10.10 -16.41 0.01
C TRP A 27 11.50 -16.87 -0.42
N LEU A 28 12.47 -16.87 0.51
CA LEU A 28 13.82 -17.38 0.22
C LEU A 28 13.84 -18.91 0.01
N ILE A 29 13.01 -19.66 0.74
CA ILE A 29 12.83 -21.09 0.55
C ILE A 29 12.18 -21.38 -0.82
N ASP A 30 11.18 -20.58 -1.22
CA ASP A 30 10.56 -20.69 -2.54
C ASP A 30 11.56 -20.47 -3.69
N ASP A 31 12.51 -19.52 -3.51
CA ASP A 31 13.51 -19.20 -4.52
C ASP A 31 14.64 -20.27 -4.59
N ILE A 32 14.91 -20.97 -3.47
CA ILE A 32 15.94 -22.02 -3.38
C ILE A 32 15.34 -23.30 -2.76
N PRO A 33 14.44 -24.00 -3.46
CA PRO A 33 13.78 -25.18 -2.91
C PRO A 33 14.65 -26.46 -2.99
N SER A 34 15.81 -26.40 -3.70
CA SER A 34 16.66 -27.55 -4.01
C SER A 34 18.15 -27.16 -4.09
N PHE A 35 18.96 -27.84 -4.90
CA PHE A 35 20.37 -27.56 -5.08
C PHE A 35 20.62 -26.23 -5.81
N GLU A 36 21.30 -25.31 -5.16
CA GLU A 36 21.72 -24.03 -5.72
C GLU A 36 23.16 -24.18 -6.29
N VAL A 37 23.26 -24.57 -7.56
CA VAL A 37 24.55 -24.87 -8.23
C VAL A 37 25.39 -23.61 -8.45
N GLY A 38 24.74 -22.46 -8.70
CA GLY A 38 25.41 -21.16 -8.90
C GLY A 38 26.30 -20.74 -7.74
N GLY A 39 25.89 -21.03 -6.50
CA GLY A 39 26.67 -20.74 -5.32
C GLY A 39 27.98 -21.52 -5.19
N LEU A 40 28.08 -22.68 -5.85
CA LEU A 40 29.33 -23.42 -5.91
C LEU A 40 30.40 -22.68 -6.75
N VAL A 41 29.95 -21.96 -7.78
CA VAL A 41 30.85 -21.25 -8.72
C VAL A 41 31.50 -20.04 -8.04
N VAL A 42 30.74 -19.30 -7.22
CA VAL A 42 31.20 -18.02 -6.63
C VAL A 42 31.89 -18.18 -5.27
N GLY A 43 31.61 -19.28 -4.56
CA GLY A 43 32.22 -19.55 -3.25
C GLY A 43 31.71 -18.66 -2.12
N MET A 44 32.53 -18.53 -1.05
CA MET A 44 32.15 -17.86 0.21
C MET A 44 33.05 -16.66 0.53
N GLU A 45 33.80 -16.16 -0.42
CA GLU A 45 34.62 -14.97 -0.22
C GLU A 45 33.74 -13.76 0.14
N GLU A 46 34.18 -12.95 1.11
CA GLU A 46 33.48 -11.73 1.46
C GLU A 46 33.61 -10.68 0.35
N LYS A 47 32.50 -10.14 -0.11
CA LYS A 47 32.41 -9.12 -1.16
C LYS A 47 31.45 -8.01 -0.77
N GLN A 48 31.50 -6.96 -1.54
CA GLN A 48 30.55 -5.85 -1.50
C GLN A 48 29.76 -5.77 -2.79
N ALA A 49 28.49 -5.40 -2.69
CA ALA A 49 27.62 -5.11 -3.83
C ALA A 49 26.91 -3.78 -3.66
N GLN A 50 26.78 -3.02 -4.74
CA GLN A 50 26.05 -1.76 -4.79
C GLN A 50 24.60 -1.98 -5.24
N LEU A 51 23.66 -1.47 -4.46
CA LEU A 51 22.26 -1.36 -4.85
C LEU A 51 22.04 -0.06 -5.62
N PHE A 52 21.55 -0.17 -6.83
CA PHE A 52 21.19 0.96 -7.68
C PHE A 52 19.70 1.01 -7.97
N MET A 53 19.10 2.19 -7.87
CA MET A 53 17.81 2.53 -8.46
C MET A 53 18.05 3.09 -9.86
N LYS A 54 17.33 2.58 -10.88
CA LYS A 54 17.59 2.83 -12.29
C LYS A 54 16.42 3.48 -13.04
N SER A 55 15.29 3.66 -12.37
CA SER A 55 14.15 4.40 -12.92
C SER A 55 13.55 5.32 -11.87
N SER A 56 12.98 6.43 -12.33
CA SER A 56 12.29 7.38 -11.45
C SER A 56 11.12 6.73 -10.73
N GLY A 57 10.88 7.15 -9.49
CA GLY A 57 9.79 6.66 -8.66
C GLY A 57 9.97 7.02 -7.20
N VAL A 58 9.07 6.54 -6.37
CA VAL A 58 9.16 6.65 -4.91
C VAL A 58 9.92 5.45 -4.38
N PHE A 59 11.01 5.70 -3.64
CA PHE A 59 11.75 4.62 -2.98
C PHE A 59 10.96 4.10 -1.78
N ALA A 60 10.72 2.78 -1.74
CA ALA A 60 10.01 2.12 -0.64
C ALA A 60 10.37 0.64 -0.55
N GLY A 61 10.41 0.10 0.69
CA GLY A 61 10.67 -1.31 0.95
C GLY A 61 11.98 -1.61 1.64
N LYS A 62 12.66 -0.59 2.17
CA LYS A 62 13.92 -0.71 2.93
C LYS A 62 13.87 -1.81 4.01
N PRO A 63 12.84 -1.90 4.89
CA PRO A 63 12.81 -2.93 5.93
C PRO A 63 12.76 -4.37 5.41
N PHE A 64 12.12 -4.58 4.25
CA PHE A 64 12.08 -5.91 3.63
C PHE A 64 13.43 -6.29 3.02
N PHE A 65 14.12 -5.33 2.39
CA PHE A 65 15.45 -5.52 1.83
C PHE A 65 16.46 -5.85 2.94
N ASP A 66 16.43 -5.11 4.03
CA ASP A 66 17.28 -5.33 5.20
C ASP A 66 17.06 -6.73 5.79
N GLN A 67 15.79 -7.13 5.95
CA GLN A 67 15.45 -8.43 6.52
C GLN A 67 15.89 -9.59 5.62
N VAL A 68 15.77 -9.47 4.29
CA VAL A 68 16.29 -10.49 3.35
C VAL A 68 17.78 -10.69 3.57
N PHE A 69 18.56 -9.61 3.60
CA PHE A 69 20.01 -9.71 3.75
C PHE A 69 20.43 -10.12 5.15
N ALA A 70 19.73 -9.73 6.18
CA ALA A 70 19.96 -10.22 7.54
C ALA A 70 19.80 -11.76 7.65
N ILE A 71 18.72 -12.32 7.05
CA ILE A 71 18.46 -13.77 7.06
C ILE A 71 19.58 -14.54 6.35
N VAL A 72 20.11 -14.03 5.25
CA VAL A 72 21.20 -14.70 4.53
C VAL A 72 22.59 -14.38 5.08
N GLY A 73 22.69 -13.64 6.21
CA GLY A 73 23.95 -13.34 6.90
C GLY A 73 24.80 -12.29 6.19
N CYS A 74 24.15 -11.28 5.60
CA CYS A 74 24.80 -10.10 5.03
C CYS A 74 24.38 -8.83 5.79
N THR A 75 25.15 -7.76 5.67
CA THR A 75 24.85 -6.43 6.22
C THR A 75 24.55 -5.44 5.12
N VAL A 76 23.69 -4.45 5.41
CA VAL A 76 23.31 -3.39 4.47
C VAL A 76 23.70 -2.03 5.08
N ALA A 77 24.43 -1.23 4.32
CA ALA A 77 24.78 0.15 4.67
C ALA A 77 24.09 1.10 3.67
N TRP A 78 23.08 1.82 4.14
CA TRP A 78 22.30 2.76 3.33
C TRP A 78 23.00 4.10 3.17
N GLN A 79 22.78 4.74 2.00
CA GLN A 79 23.11 6.16 1.79
C GLN A 79 21.95 6.99 2.35
N GLU A 80 22.05 7.40 3.62
CA GLU A 80 20.92 7.93 4.41
C GLU A 80 20.32 9.25 3.84
N ASP A 81 21.10 10.04 3.14
CA ASP A 81 20.71 11.28 2.46
C ASP A 81 19.98 11.04 1.13
N VAL A 82 20.06 9.85 0.58
CA VAL A 82 19.48 9.45 -0.71
C VAL A 82 18.40 8.38 -0.55
N ALA A 83 18.65 7.37 0.27
CA ALA A 83 17.74 6.22 0.49
C ALA A 83 16.68 6.56 1.56
N ILE A 84 15.89 7.60 1.31
CA ILE A 84 14.82 8.05 2.21
C ILE A 84 13.51 7.37 1.81
N GLU A 85 12.93 6.58 2.70
CA GLU A 85 11.63 5.92 2.50
C GLU A 85 10.53 6.94 2.19
N GLY A 86 9.78 6.68 1.12
CA GLY A 86 8.72 7.56 0.66
C GLY A 86 9.21 8.78 -0.14
N ALA A 87 10.51 9.00 -0.30
CA ALA A 87 11.02 10.08 -1.15
C ALA A 87 10.93 9.75 -2.63
N SER A 88 10.55 10.73 -3.43
CA SER A 88 10.57 10.63 -4.89
C SER A 88 11.99 10.83 -5.41
N GLN A 89 12.44 9.90 -6.26
CA GLN A 89 13.71 9.98 -6.97
C GLN A 89 13.46 10.29 -8.44
N ALA A 90 14.07 11.34 -8.95
CA ALA A 90 14.07 11.67 -10.37
C ALA A 90 15.39 11.19 -10.99
N ILE A 91 15.31 10.17 -11.84
CA ILE A 91 16.49 9.55 -12.46
C ILE A 91 16.39 9.77 -13.97
N ALA A 92 17.41 10.35 -14.57
CA ALA A 92 17.47 10.57 -16.01
C ALA A 92 17.58 9.22 -16.75
N LYS A 93 17.20 9.23 -18.02
CA LYS A 93 17.35 8.04 -18.87
C LYS A 93 18.82 7.59 -18.89
N ASP A 94 19.04 6.29 -18.72
CA ASP A 94 20.35 5.65 -18.68
C ASP A 94 21.24 6.03 -17.48
N ASP A 95 20.70 6.76 -16.50
CA ASP A 95 21.35 7.08 -15.23
C ASP A 95 20.93 6.12 -14.10
N LYS A 96 21.59 6.21 -12.95
CA LYS A 96 21.28 5.40 -11.76
C LYS A 96 21.77 6.09 -10.49
N VAL A 97 21.09 5.81 -9.39
CA VAL A 97 21.46 6.33 -8.06
C VAL A 97 21.82 5.14 -7.16
N CYS A 98 23.01 5.20 -6.53
CA CYS A 98 23.41 4.22 -5.54
C CYS A 98 22.68 4.49 -4.23
N LEU A 99 21.95 3.49 -3.70
CA LEU A 99 21.15 3.60 -2.48
C LEU A 99 21.83 2.93 -1.28
N ALA A 100 22.57 1.82 -1.50
CA ALA A 100 23.15 1.05 -0.42
C ALA A 100 24.36 0.22 -0.88
N ILE A 101 25.17 -0.18 0.11
CA ILE A 101 26.20 -1.22 -0.03
C ILE A 101 25.76 -2.43 0.78
N VAL A 102 25.75 -3.60 0.14
CA VAL A 102 25.55 -4.90 0.79
C VAL A 102 26.90 -5.57 0.96
N THR A 103 27.23 -6.02 2.16
CA THR A 103 28.50 -6.70 2.47
C THR A 103 28.23 -8.08 3.06
N GLY A 104 28.96 -9.09 2.58
CA GLY A 104 28.90 -10.45 3.09
C GLY A 104 29.48 -11.49 2.13
N PRO A 105 29.37 -12.80 2.44
CA PRO A 105 29.79 -13.86 1.53
C PRO A 105 29.08 -13.73 0.18
N VAL A 106 29.84 -13.75 -0.92
CA VAL A 106 29.29 -13.49 -2.27
C VAL A 106 28.12 -14.45 -2.62
N ARG A 107 28.20 -15.71 -2.22
CA ARG A 107 27.11 -16.67 -2.38
C ARG A 107 25.83 -16.19 -1.67
N ASN A 108 25.95 -15.66 -0.48
CA ASN A 108 24.80 -15.19 0.32
C ASN A 108 24.20 -13.92 -0.28
N ILE A 109 25.05 -13.00 -0.77
CA ILE A 109 24.57 -11.81 -1.50
C ILE A 109 23.70 -12.23 -2.70
N LEU A 110 24.17 -13.19 -3.52
CA LEU A 110 23.43 -13.66 -4.69
C LEU A 110 22.15 -14.40 -4.33
N ARG A 111 22.12 -15.14 -3.20
CA ARG A 111 20.91 -15.80 -2.69
C ARG A 111 19.82 -14.80 -2.27
N GLY A 112 20.20 -13.68 -1.67
CA GLY A 112 19.25 -12.64 -1.28
C GLY A 112 18.83 -11.74 -2.44
N GLU A 113 19.65 -11.61 -3.47
CA GLU A 113 19.51 -10.60 -4.53
C GLU A 113 18.10 -10.56 -5.13
N ARG A 114 17.63 -11.68 -5.68
CA ARG A 114 16.38 -11.69 -6.45
C ARG A 114 15.17 -11.40 -5.57
N THR A 115 15.06 -12.04 -4.43
CA THR A 115 13.99 -11.82 -3.46
C THR A 115 13.98 -10.37 -2.98
N ALA A 116 15.13 -9.82 -2.62
CA ALA A 116 15.26 -8.43 -2.17
C ALA A 116 14.87 -7.43 -3.28
N LEU A 117 15.39 -7.61 -4.51
CA LEU A 117 15.08 -6.72 -5.64
C LEU A 117 13.61 -6.80 -6.05
N ASN A 118 13.02 -8.00 -6.10
CA ASN A 118 11.60 -8.17 -6.42
C ASN A 118 10.70 -7.46 -5.42
N THR A 119 11.02 -7.56 -4.14
CA THR A 119 10.27 -6.92 -3.06
C THR A 119 10.37 -5.40 -3.15
N LEU A 120 11.59 -4.88 -3.31
CA LEU A 120 11.87 -3.45 -3.41
C LEU A 120 11.21 -2.83 -4.66
N SER A 121 11.33 -3.49 -5.81
CA SER A 121 10.73 -3.04 -7.09
C SER A 121 9.21 -2.89 -7.01
N ARG A 122 8.54 -3.86 -6.42
CA ARG A 122 7.08 -3.87 -6.28
C ARG A 122 6.60 -2.89 -5.23
N CYS A 123 7.25 -2.85 -4.08
CA CYS A 123 6.93 -1.88 -3.02
C CYS A 123 7.04 -0.44 -3.53
N SER A 124 8.15 -0.12 -4.18
CA SER A 124 8.38 1.19 -4.80
C SER A 124 7.39 1.49 -5.93
N GLY A 125 6.99 0.48 -6.69
CA GLY A 125 5.96 0.62 -7.73
C GLY A 125 4.60 1.04 -7.16
N VAL A 126 4.15 0.37 -6.10
CA VAL A 126 2.91 0.74 -5.38
C VAL A 126 3.03 2.13 -4.77
N ALA A 127 4.16 2.44 -4.12
CA ALA A 127 4.40 3.75 -3.53
C ALA A 127 4.38 4.87 -4.57
N THR A 128 4.98 4.64 -5.75
CA THR A 128 4.99 5.60 -6.86
C THR A 128 3.58 5.90 -7.36
N LEU A 129 2.79 4.85 -7.60
CA LEU A 129 1.43 5.02 -8.10
C LEU A 129 0.54 5.69 -7.05
N SER A 130 0.72 5.33 -5.78
CA SER A 130 0.00 5.93 -4.65
C SER A 130 0.33 7.41 -4.50
N ARG A 131 1.62 7.77 -4.57
CA ARG A 131 2.08 9.15 -4.52
C ARG A 131 1.45 9.98 -5.64
N ALA A 132 1.47 9.48 -6.86
CA ALA A 132 0.87 10.16 -8.00
C ALA A 132 -0.64 10.41 -7.81
N ALA A 133 -1.37 9.43 -7.26
CA ALA A 133 -2.80 9.57 -6.98
C ALA A 133 -3.06 10.61 -5.86
N VAL A 134 -2.28 10.56 -4.78
CA VAL A 134 -2.40 11.53 -3.67
C VAL A 134 -2.08 12.95 -4.13
N ASP A 135 -0.96 13.14 -4.83
CA ASP A 135 -0.54 14.44 -5.33
C ASP A 135 -1.58 15.03 -6.30
N ARG A 136 -2.17 14.19 -7.15
CA ARG A 136 -3.26 14.59 -8.02
C ARG A 136 -4.48 15.07 -7.24
N ALA A 137 -4.90 14.34 -6.22
CA ALA A 137 -6.02 14.76 -5.36
C ALA A 137 -5.73 16.10 -4.66
N ARG A 138 -4.52 16.25 -4.11
CA ARG A 138 -4.08 17.48 -3.42
C ARG A 138 -3.99 18.67 -4.38
N SER A 139 -3.51 18.46 -5.61
CA SER A 139 -3.45 19.52 -6.63
C SER A 139 -4.81 20.08 -7.03
N LEU A 140 -5.88 19.32 -6.79
CA LEU A 140 -7.28 19.73 -7.00
C LEU A 140 -7.94 20.31 -5.74
N GLY A 141 -7.18 20.51 -4.66
CA GLY A 141 -7.68 21.06 -3.40
C GLY A 141 -8.45 20.07 -2.53
N TRP A 142 -8.52 18.79 -2.92
CA TRP A 142 -9.24 17.78 -2.12
C TRP A 142 -8.32 17.16 -1.05
N ASN A 143 -8.79 17.15 0.20
CA ASN A 143 -8.02 16.74 1.37
C ASN A 143 -8.49 15.42 2.02
N GLY A 144 -9.42 14.70 1.40
CA GLY A 144 -9.83 13.37 1.85
C GLY A 144 -8.75 12.30 1.65
N HIS A 145 -9.10 11.05 1.86
CA HIS A 145 -8.17 9.93 1.80
C HIS A 145 -8.22 9.20 0.47
N VAL A 146 -7.11 9.20 -0.27
CA VAL A 146 -6.89 8.20 -1.32
C VAL A 146 -6.51 6.89 -0.63
N ALA A 147 -7.23 5.81 -0.92
CA ALA A 147 -7.06 4.54 -0.22
C ALA A 147 -6.85 3.37 -1.19
N GLY A 148 -6.10 2.37 -0.72
CA GLY A 148 -6.03 1.07 -1.38
C GLY A 148 -7.25 0.21 -1.08
N THR A 149 -7.18 -1.07 -1.46
CA THR A 149 -8.21 -2.09 -1.23
C THR A 149 -7.58 -3.40 -0.73
N ARG A 150 -8.40 -4.46 -0.54
CA ARG A 150 -7.88 -5.82 -0.32
C ARG A 150 -7.60 -6.59 -1.63
N LYS A 151 -7.68 -5.94 -2.78
CA LYS A 151 -7.29 -6.51 -4.09
C LYS A 151 -5.77 -6.52 -4.20
N THR A 152 -5.12 -7.37 -3.39
CA THR A 152 -3.68 -7.51 -3.24
C THR A 152 -3.21 -8.88 -3.72
N THR A 153 -1.92 -9.00 -4.05
CA THR A 153 -1.30 -10.27 -4.42
C THR A 153 -1.28 -11.23 -3.22
N PRO A 154 -1.77 -12.48 -3.36
CA PRO A 154 -1.68 -13.47 -2.29
C PRO A 154 -0.24 -13.64 -1.79
N GLY A 155 -0.06 -13.66 -0.45
CA GLY A 155 1.26 -13.76 0.19
C GLY A 155 2.11 -12.49 0.16
N PHE A 156 1.70 -11.45 -0.61
CA PHE A 156 2.50 -10.23 -0.77
C PHE A 156 1.82 -8.96 -0.24
N ARG A 157 0.64 -9.10 0.36
CA ARG A 157 -0.17 -7.98 0.88
C ARG A 157 0.60 -7.01 1.76
N ILE A 158 1.47 -7.52 2.64
CA ILE A 158 2.19 -6.66 3.59
C ILE A 158 3.08 -5.66 2.88
N VAL A 159 3.76 -6.06 1.80
CA VAL A 159 4.62 -5.20 0.98
C VAL A 159 3.80 -4.16 0.23
N GLU A 160 2.69 -4.58 -0.39
CA GLU A 160 1.80 -3.68 -1.13
C GLU A 160 1.14 -2.65 -0.22
N LYS A 161 0.68 -3.07 0.98
CA LYS A 161 0.11 -2.16 1.98
C LYS A 161 1.15 -1.18 2.55
N TYR A 162 2.38 -1.64 2.74
CA TYR A 162 3.49 -0.79 3.12
C TYR A 162 3.80 0.26 2.03
N GLY A 163 3.83 -0.16 0.77
CA GLY A 163 3.99 0.74 -0.37
C GLY A 163 2.91 1.83 -0.44
N LEU A 164 1.65 1.51 -0.11
CA LEU A 164 0.57 2.52 -0.02
C LEU A 164 0.94 3.62 0.99
N LEU A 165 1.40 3.24 2.20
CA LEU A 165 1.81 4.18 3.25
C LEU A 165 2.97 5.07 2.78
N CYS A 166 4.02 4.48 2.23
CA CYS A 166 5.17 5.22 1.71
C CYS A 166 4.78 6.21 0.60
N GLY A 167 3.78 5.86 -0.20
CA GLY A 167 3.20 6.73 -1.22
C GLY A 167 2.26 7.81 -0.66
N GLY A 168 1.92 7.77 0.64
CA GLY A 168 1.01 8.71 1.29
C GLY A 168 -0.48 8.36 1.15
N ALA A 169 -0.82 7.18 0.63
CA ALA A 169 -2.19 6.69 0.56
C ALA A 169 -2.57 5.93 1.85
N ALA A 170 -3.85 5.88 2.16
CA ALA A 170 -4.37 5.05 3.24
C ALA A 170 -4.38 3.58 2.82
N THR A 171 -4.06 2.69 3.74
CA THR A 171 -4.07 1.25 3.46
C THR A 171 -5.47 0.71 3.22
N HIS A 172 -6.52 1.39 3.74
CA HIS A 172 -7.79 0.75 4.01
C HIS A 172 -7.60 -0.45 4.95
N ARG A 173 -8.63 -1.23 5.29
CA ARG A 173 -8.46 -2.44 6.11
C ARG A 173 -7.39 -3.37 5.52
N LEU A 174 -6.53 -3.91 6.39
CA LEU A 174 -5.45 -4.80 5.95
C LEU A 174 -6.00 -6.18 5.55
N ASP A 175 -6.95 -6.68 6.36
CA ASP A 175 -7.52 -8.02 6.23
C ASP A 175 -8.99 -8.05 6.74
N LEU A 176 -9.51 -9.24 6.99
CA LEU A 176 -10.87 -9.43 7.50
C LEU A 176 -11.01 -9.19 9.00
N SER A 177 -9.89 -9.08 9.74
CA SER A 177 -9.90 -8.86 11.19
C SER A 177 -9.98 -7.38 11.59
N GLN A 178 -9.67 -6.49 10.65
CA GLN A 178 -9.84 -5.05 10.83
C GLN A 178 -11.18 -4.63 10.26
N MET A 179 -11.80 -3.63 10.84
CA MET A 179 -13.00 -2.97 10.33
C MET A 179 -14.00 -3.93 9.62
N VAL A 180 -15.21 -3.95 10.03
CA VAL A 180 -16.26 -4.74 9.37
C VAL A 180 -16.66 -4.04 8.07
N MET A 181 -16.71 -4.78 6.95
CA MET A 181 -17.27 -4.29 5.69
C MET A 181 -18.38 -5.24 5.25
N LEU A 182 -19.59 -4.73 5.22
CA LEU A 182 -20.78 -5.45 4.79
C LEU A 182 -21.01 -5.19 3.30
N LYS A 183 -21.03 -6.25 2.53
CA LYS A 183 -21.26 -6.24 1.09
C LYS A 183 -22.59 -6.91 0.76
N ASP A 184 -23.01 -6.85 -0.49
CA ASP A 184 -24.22 -7.44 -1.04
C ASP A 184 -24.50 -8.86 -0.50
N ASN A 185 -23.53 -9.76 -0.58
CA ASN A 185 -23.67 -11.14 -0.10
C ASN A 185 -23.93 -11.24 1.42
N HIS A 186 -23.35 -10.33 2.23
CA HIS A 186 -23.64 -10.28 3.66
C HIS A 186 -25.08 -9.82 3.91
N ILE A 187 -25.49 -8.77 3.18
CA ILE A 187 -26.81 -8.15 3.31
C ILE A 187 -27.90 -9.14 2.87
N TRP A 188 -27.72 -9.80 1.72
CA TRP A 188 -28.68 -10.81 1.24
C TRP A 188 -28.79 -11.98 2.20
N SER A 189 -27.69 -12.43 2.79
CA SER A 189 -27.71 -13.50 3.79
C SER A 189 -28.42 -13.11 5.08
N CYS A 190 -28.35 -11.84 5.50
CA CYS A 190 -29.02 -11.33 6.69
C CYS A 190 -30.48 -10.89 6.43
N GLY A 191 -30.82 -10.61 5.17
CA GLY A 191 -32.16 -10.20 4.71
C GLY A 191 -32.42 -8.69 4.71
N SER A 192 -31.58 -7.85 5.37
CA SER A 192 -31.62 -6.38 5.26
C SER A 192 -30.31 -5.76 5.76
N ILE A 193 -30.02 -4.51 5.31
CA ILE A 193 -28.88 -3.72 5.75
C ILE A 193 -28.95 -3.46 7.26
N ALA A 194 -30.10 -3.04 7.76
CA ALA A 194 -30.28 -2.74 9.18
C ALA A 194 -29.96 -3.94 10.06
N LYS A 195 -30.45 -5.14 9.72
CA LYS A 195 -30.15 -6.37 10.46
C LYS A 195 -28.67 -6.70 10.43
N ALA A 196 -28.02 -6.57 9.26
CA ALA A 196 -26.59 -6.86 9.10
C ALA A 196 -25.72 -5.90 9.95
N VAL A 197 -26.03 -4.60 9.95
CA VAL A 197 -25.33 -3.59 10.77
C VAL A 197 -25.50 -3.85 12.26
N ILE A 198 -26.73 -4.09 12.73
CA ILE A 198 -27.01 -4.38 14.14
C ILE A 198 -26.27 -5.65 14.58
N LEU A 199 -26.32 -6.71 13.80
CA LEU A 199 -25.60 -7.96 14.10
C LEU A 199 -24.09 -7.75 14.12
N ALA A 200 -23.53 -7.02 13.14
CA ALA A 200 -22.12 -6.70 13.09
C ALA A 200 -21.68 -5.91 14.34
N ARG A 201 -22.48 -4.95 14.79
CA ARG A 201 -22.20 -4.13 15.97
C ARG A 201 -22.09 -4.95 17.26
N THR A 202 -22.79 -6.07 17.37
CA THR A 202 -22.70 -6.95 18.57
C THR A 202 -21.30 -7.53 18.77
N ALA A 203 -20.57 -7.79 17.68
CA ALA A 203 -19.20 -8.32 17.71
C ALA A 203 -18.14 -7.20 17.61
N ALA A 204 -18.39 -6.18 16.77
CA ALA A 204 -17.49 -5.05 16.57
C ALA A 204 -17.36 -4.16 17.81
N GLY A 205 -18.40 -4.08 18.64
CA GLY A 205 -18.46 -3.19 19.80
C GLY A 205 -18.23 -1.73 19.40
N PHE A 206 -17.46 -1.01 20.21
CA PHE A 206 -17.07 0.38 19.95
C PHE A 206 -15.73 0.51 19.23
N SER A 207 -14.92 -0.54 19.20
CA SER A 207 -13.52 -0.50 18.76
C SER A 207 -13.34 -0.69 17.25
N GLN A 208 -14.32 -1.26 16.57
CA GLN A 208 -14.24 -1.47 15.13
C GLN A 208 -15.30 -0.66 14.39
N LYS A 209 -14.90 0.00 13.33
CA LYS A 209 -15.84 0.67 12.42
C LYS A 209 -16.60 -0.37 11.57
N ILE A 210 -17.85 -0.03 11.23
CA ILE A 210 -18.68 -0.79 10.31
C ILE A 210 -18.87 0.04 9.05
N GLU A 211 -18.48 -0.52 7.93
CA GLU A 211 -18.68 0.02 6.60
C GLU A 211 -19.70 -0.81 5.85
N VAL A 212 -20.57 -0.14 5.09
CA VAL A 212 -21.60 -0.78 4.26
C VAL A 212 -21.44 -0.34 2.81
N GLU A 213 -21.31 -1.31 1.90
CA GLU A 213 -21.36 -1.10 0.46
C GLU A 213 -22.82 -0.91 0.03
N CYS A 214 -23.13 0.24 -0.56
CA CYS A 214 -24.48 0.67 -0.92
C CYS A 214 -24.59 0.92 -2.42
N GLN A 215 -25.72 0.52 -3.01
CA GLN A 215 -26.04 0.69 -4.42
C GLN A 215 -27.00 1.87 -4.67
N SER A 216 -27.47 2.53 -3.61
CA SER A 216 -28.38 3.67 -3.67
C SER A 216 -28.24 4.59 -2.44
N LEU A 217 -28.67 5.84 -2.59
CA LEU A 217 -28.78 6.77 -1.45
C LEU A 217 -29.71 6.22 -0.36
N ALA A 218 -30.79 5.54 -0.71
CA ALA A 218 -31.72 4.94 0.25
C ALA A 218 -31.03 3.87 1.12
N GLU A 219 -30.20 3.03 0.52
CA GLU A 219 -29.39 2.04 1.24
C GLU A 219 -28.36 2.69 2.17
N ALA A 220 -27.71 3.76 1.70
CA ALA A 220 -26.76 4.52 2.53
C ALA A 220 -27.46 5.14 3.76
N ILE A 221 -28.67 5.68 3.60
CA ILE A 221 -29.47 6.23 4.69
C ILE A 221 -29.90 5.10 5.66
N GLU A 222 -30.33 3.93 5.15
CA GLU A 222 -30.65 2.77 5.99
C GLU A 222 -29.43 2.32 6.80
N ALA A 223 -28.26 2.22 6.17
CA ALA A 223 -27.01 1.83 6.83
C ALA A 223 -26.62 2.80 7.95
N ALA A 224 -26.62 4.09 7.66
CA ALA A 224 -26.29 5.13 8.66
C ALA A 224 -27.29 5.16 9.81
N THR A 225 -28.59 5.03 9.52
CA THR A 225 -29.65 4.98 10.54
C THR A 225 -29.49 3.76 11.45
N ALA A 226 -29.02 2.63 10.91
CA ALA A 226 -28.73 1.42 11.68
C ALA A 226 -27.42 1.48 12.47
N GLY A 227 -26.57 2.50 12.28
CA GLY A 227 -25.34 2.73 13.03
C GLY A 227 -24.05 2.34 12.28
N ALA A 228 -24.06 2.37 10.95
CA ALA A 228 -22.81 2.28 10.16
C ALA A 228 -21.94 3.53 10.40
N ASP A 229 -20.63 3.32 10.43
CA ASP A 229 -19.64 4.40 10.59
C ASP A 229 -19.18 4.97 9.24
N ILE A 230 -19.28 4.15 8.19
CA ILE A 230 -18.85 4.46 6.82
C ILE A 230 -19.89 3.90 5.85
N VAL A 231 -20.25 4.67 4.84
CA VAL A 231 -21.03 4.18 3.70
C VAL A 231 -20.17 4.28 2.44
N MET A 232 -20.11 3.19 1.68
CA MET A 232 -19.42 3.13 0.40
C MET A 232 -20.46 3.23 -0.72
N LEU A 233 -20.38 4.28 -1.54
CA LEU A 233 -21.18 4.44 -2.75
C LEU A 233 -20.44 3.73 -3.89
N ASP A 234 -20.83 2.48 -4.16
CA ASP A 234 -20.12 1.60 -5.09
C ASP A 234 -20.67 1.69 -6.51
N ASN A 235 -19.77 1.93 -7.48
CA ASN A 235 -20.08 2.04 -8.91
C ASN A 235 -21.09 3.16 -9.29
N PHE A 236 -21.21 4.21 -8.48
CA PHE A 236 -22.05 5.36 -8.85
C PHE A 236 -21.45 6.15 -10.00
N PRO A 237 -22.26 6.69 -10.91
CA PRO A 237 -21.81 7.72 -11.84
C PRO A 237 -21.35 8.97 -11.06
N PRO A 238 -20.28 9.68 -11.50
CA PRO A 238 -19.69 10.78 -10.74
C PRO A 238 -20.68 11.87 -10.31
N GLU A 239 -21.53 12.32 -11.23
CA GLU A 239 -22.49 13.40 -10.96
C GLU A 239 -23.58 12.95 -9.96
N GLN A 240 -24.04 11.70 -10.05
CA GLN A 240 -24.98 11.14 -9.09
C GLN A 240 -24.33 10.98 -7.73
N LEU A 241 -23.08 10.50 -7.67
CA LEU A 241 -22.33 10.34 -6.43
C LEU A 241 -22.22 11.66 -5.67
N LYS A 242 -21.83 12.75 -6.34
CA LYS A 242 -21.69 14.06 -5.69
C LYS A 242 -22.99 14.57 -5.09
N LYS A 243 -24.08 14.45 -5.85
CA LYS A 243 -25.43 14.85 -5.40
C LYS A 243 -25.90 14.03 -4.22
N ASP A 244 -25.70 12.71 -4.27
CA ASP A 244 -26.14 11.80 -3.22
C ASP A 244 -25.27 11.93 -1.97
N ALA A 245 -23.95 12.15 -2.12
CA ALA A 245 -23.04 12.43 -1.02
C ALA A 245 -23.42 13.72 -0.28
N GLU A 246 -23.74 14.81 -1.00
CA GLU A 246 -24.25 16.06 -0.42
C GLU A 246 -25.55 15.83 0.37
N THR A 247 -26.52 15.18 -0.26
CA THR A 247 -27.81 14.86 0.36
C THR A 247 -27.63 14.01 1.62
N PHE A 248 -26.74 13.03 1.55
CA PHE A 248 -26.40 12.14 2.66
C PHE A 248 -25.71 12.90 3.82
N LYS A 249 -24.68 13.68 3.52
CA LYS A 249 -23.93 14.44 4.55
C LYS A 249 -24.77 15.48 5.27
N ASN A 250 -25.78 16.07 4.63
CA ASN A 250 -26.73 16.98 5.27
C ASN A 250 -27.54 16.29 6.38
N GLN A 251 -27.74 14.96 6.30
CA GLN A 251 -28.46 14.17 7.31
C GLN A 251 -27.51 13.49 8.31
N PHE A 252 -26.35 13.02 7.84
CA PHE A 252 -25.37 12.23 8.59
C PHE A 252 -23.96 12.81 8.49
N PRO A 253 -23.68 14.00 9.03
CA PRO A 253 -22.40 14.72 8.85
C PRO A 253 -21.19 13.95 9.43
N ASN A 254 -21.40 13.07 10.39
CA ASN A 254 -20.34 12.33 11.08
C ASN A 254 -20.07 10.93 10.47
N VAL A 255 -20.89 10.46 9.54
CA VAL A 255 -20.67 9.19 8.83
C VAL A 255 -19.79 9.46 7.62
N LEU A 256 -18.73 8.69 7.47
CA LEU A 256 -17.81 8.85 6.34
C LEU A 256 -18.43 8.32 5.05
N VAL A 257 -18.16 9.03 3.94
CA VAL A 257 -18.60 8.64 2.60
C VAL A 257 -17.37 8.19 1.81
N GLU A 258 -17.38 6.94 1.35
CA GLU A 258 -16.39 6.39 0.45
C GLU A 258 -16.96 6.29 -0.97
N ALA A 259 -16.19 6.77 -1.95
CA ALA A 259 -16.42 6.51 -3.37
C ALA A 259 -15.56 5.33 -3.82
N SER A 260 -16.18 4.33 -4.44
CA SER A 260 -15.53 3.11 -4.93
C SER A 260 -16.12 2.66 -6.27
N GLY A 261 -15.49 1.66 -6.90
CA GLY A 261 -15.97 1.08 -8.16
C GLY A 261 -15.24 1.58 -9.40
N GLY A 262 -14.21 0.84 -9.85
CA GLY A 262 -13.50 1.11 -11.10
C GLY A 262 -12.75 2.44 -11.19
N ILE A 263 -12.60 3.17 -10.08
CA ILE A 263 -11.94 4.48 -10.04
C ILE A 263 -10.44 4.29 -10.26
N THR A 264 -9.89 5.04 -11.22
CA THR A 264 -8.46 5.12 -11.53
C THR A 264 -7.92 6.51 -11.22
N SER A 265 -6.60 6.70 -11.23
CA SER A 265 -5.99 8.03 -11.06
C SER A 265 -6.50 9.05 -12.09
N ASP A 266 -6.83 8.61 -13.30
CA ASP A 266 -7.34 9.48 -14.37
C ASP A 266 -8.80 9.88 -14.16
N THR A 267 -9.64 8.95 -13.69
CA THR A 267 -11.07 9.19 -13.47
C THR A 267 -11.38 9.77 -12.09
N MET A 268 -10.48 9.60 -11.12
CA MET A 268 -10.65 10.06 -9.73
C MET A 268 -11.09 11.54 -9.62
N PRO A 269 -10.56 12.50 -10.41
CA PRO A 269 -10.99 13.89 -10.31
C PRO A 269 -12.49 14.11 -10.45
N ASN A 270 -13.18 13.25 -11.18
CA ASN A 270 -14.62 13.35 -11.37
C ASN A 270 -15.42 13.00 -10.12
N TYR A 271 -14.82 12.27 -9.16
CA TYR A 271 -15.46 11.80 -7.93
C TYR A 271 -15.16 12.68 -6.72
N LEU A 272 -14.17 13.59 -6.85
CA LEU A 272 -13.76 14.44 -5.73
C LEU A 272 -14.77 15.57 -5.49
N CYS A 273 -15.24 15.69 -4.25
CA CYS A 273 -16.01 16.83 -3.75
C CYS A 273 -15.88 16.90 -2.21
N GLU A 274 -16.37 17.98 -1.59
CA GLU A 274 -16.27 18.21 -0.15
C GLU A 274 -17.06 17.18 0.69
N HIS A 275 -18.04 16.50 0.09
CA HIS A 275 -18.90 15.52 0.74
C HIS A 275 -18.40 14.08 0.65
N VAL A 276 -17.28 13.84 -0.05
CA VAL A 276 -16.61 12.55 -0.15
C VAL A 276 -15.34 12.58 0.71
N ASP A 277 -15.24 11.67 1.65
CA ASP A 277 -14.12 11.58 2.59
C ASP A 277 -13.02 10.65 2.11
N ILE A 278 -13.38 9.60 1.37
CA ILE A 278 -12.48 8.53 0.94
C ILE A 278 -12.73 8.19 -0.53
N VAL A 279 -11.66 8.01 -1.28
CA VAL A 279 -11.71 7.41 -2.63
C VAL A 279 -10.79 6.20 -2.66
N SER A 280 -11.37 4.99 -2.81
CA SER A 280 -10.58 3.77 -2.87
C SER A 280 -10.33 3.29 -4.30
N GLN A 281 -9.10 2.84 -4.54
CA GLN A 281 -8.63 2.44 -5.86
C GLN A 281 -7.94 1.06 -5.80
N GLY A 282 -8.56 0.05 -6.41
CA GLY A 282 -7.94 -1.27 -6.55
C GLY A 282 -6.69 -1.25 -7.44
N LYS A 283 -6.61 -0.31 -8.39
CA LYS A 283 -5.48 -0.17 -9.30
C LYS A 283 -4.16 0.17 -8.62
N LEU A 284 -4.16 0.74 -7.42
CA LEU A 284 -2.93 1.03 -6.67
C LEU A 284 -2.12 -0.23 -6.35
N THR A 285 -2.80 -1.39 -6.26
CA THR A 285 -2.18 -2.69 -5.99
C THR A 285 -2.41 -3.72 -7.10
N GLN A 286 -3.07 -3.32 -8.21
CA GLN A 286 -3.33 -4.19 -9.36
C GLN A 286 -2.72 -3.60 -10.63
N GLY A 287 -1.60 -4.16 -11.09
CA GLY A 287 -0.97 -3.76 -12.35
C GLY A 287 -0.13 -2.48 -12.25
N TYR A 288 0.45 -2.20 -11.10
CA TYR A 288 1.43 -1.13 -10.92
C TYR A 288 2.72 -1.42 -11.69
N PRO A 289 3.36 -0.40 -12.30
CA PRO A 289 4.68 -0.53 -12.89
C PRO A 289 5.72 -0.73 -11.78
N CYS A 290 6.63 -1.67 -11.97
CA CYS A 290 7.74 -1.87 -11.05
C CYS A 290 8.81 -0.79 -11.26
N VAL A 291 9.42 -0.32 -10.17
CA VAL A 291 10.63 0.50 -10.24
C VAL A 291 11.84 -0.42 -10.50
N ASP A 292 12.73 -0.01 -11.39
CA ASP A 292 13.90 -0.83 -11.77
C ASP A 292 15.06 -0.63 -10.78
N PHE A 293 15.51 -1.75 -10.21
CA PHE A 293 16.68 -1.83 -9.32
C PHE A 293 17.67 -2.88 -9.81
N SER A 294 18.93 -2.72 -9.46
CA SER A 294 19.96 -3.73 -9.66
C SER A 294 20.94 -3.77 -8.51
N LEU A 295 21.46 -4.97 -8.22
CA LEU A 295 22.55 -5.18 -7.27
C LEU A 295 23.79 -5.63 -8.07
N LYS A 296 24.94 -4.99 -7.84
CA LYS A 296 26.19 -5.26 -8.60
C LYS A 296 27.36 -5.44 -7.66
N ILE A 297 28.01 -6.60 -7.75
CA ILE A 297 29.25 -6.87 -7.02
C ILE A 297 30.32 -5.83 -7.44
N ILE A 298 31.03 -5.29 -6.45
CA ILE A 298 32.14 -4.38 -6.66
C ILE A 298 33.38 -5.23 -7.01
N HIS A 299 34.03 -4.89 -8.12
CA HIS A 299 35.26 -5.53 -8.61
C HIS A 299 36.50 -4.91 -8.00
#